data_b75f700aad60f2fcd3a19a926c0eae4e
#
_entry.id   b75f700aad60f2fcd3a19a926c0eae4e
#
_cell.length_a   1.000
_cell.length_b   1.000
_cell.length_c   1.000
_cell.angle_alpha   90.00
_cell.angle_beta   90.00
_cell.angle_gamma   90.00
#
_symmetry.space_group_name_H-M   'P 1'
#
loop_
_entity.id
_entity.type
_entity.pdbx_description
1 polymer ?
#
loop_
_entity_poly.entity_id
_entity_poly.type
_entity_poly.pdbx_seq_one_letter_code
_entity_poly.pdbx_strand_id
1 'polypeptide(L)'
;MKKFLFYILPFILLTTGVWFGYNYYFGGKDYYTRVGEPVEVSTGKFSNGEKYTEYDYEHTAFDEKGEKTVQKTYEVRAKPLRINAYLKLKINPRKGVLSWEEVPEKDVPKKALEKLN
;
A
#
# COMPACT_ATOMS: atom_id res chain seq x y z
N MET A 1 -13.78 16.13 -42.25
CA MET A 1 -12.86 16.39 -41.14
C MET A 1 -13.55 16.83 -39.86
N LYS A 2 -14.45 17.80 -39.90
CA LYS A 2 -15.16 18.25 -38.70
C LYS A 2 -16.01 17.15 -38.03
N LYS A 3 -16.65 16.27 -38.83
CA LYS A 3 -17.45 15.17 -38.32
C LYS A 3 -16.61 14.08 -37.62
N PHE A 4 -15.40 13.87 -38.09
CA PHE A 4 -14.47 12.88 -37.51
C PHE A 4 -14.03 13.31 -36.11
N LEU A 5 -13.71 14.59 -35.90
CA LEU A 5 -13.37 15.13 -34.59
C LEU A 5 -14.54 15.04 -33.61
N PHE A 6 -15.78 15.17 -34.11
CA PHE A 6 -16.97 15.08 -33.30
C PHE A 6 -17.20 13.69 -32.72
N TYR A 7 -16.75 12.65 -33.42
CA TYR A 7 -16.87 11.25 -32.93
C TYR A 7 -15.72 10.84 -32.04
N ILE A 8 -14.53 11.38 -32.22
CA ILE A 8 -13.34 11.05 -31.43
C ILE A 8 -13.40 11.69 -30.04
N LEU A 9 -13.87 12.92 -29.93
CA LEU A 9 -13.88 13.68 -28.69
C LEU A 9 -14.66 12.97 -27.56
N PRO A 10 -15.91 12.48 -27.76
CA PRO A 10 -16.62 11.71 -26.75
C PRO A 10 -15.92 10.41 -26.35
N PHE A 11 -15.26 9.75 -27.30
CA PHE A 11 -14.52 8.51 -27.05
C PHE A 11 -13.31 8.77 -26.14
N ILE A 12 -12.56 9.87 -26.35
CA ILE A 12 -11.42 10.27 -25.52
C ILE A 12 -11.89 10.59 -24.10
N LEU A 13 -12.97 11.33 -23.95
CA LEU A 13 -13.56 11.66 -22.65
C LEU A 13 -13.98 10.43 -21.87
N LEU A 14 -14.62 9.49 -22.53
CA LEU A 14 -15.07 8.23 -21.93
C LEU A 14 -13.88 7.39 -21.44
N THR A 15 -12.86 7.24 -22.28
CA THR A 15 -11.64 6.49 -21.94
C THR A 15 -10.91 7.11 -20.75
N THR A 16 -10.78 8.44 -20.75
CA THR A 16 -10.13 9.17 -19.66
C THR A 16 -10.93 9.02 -18.35
N GLY A 17 -12.25 9.14 -18.42
CA GLY A 17 -13.11 8.95 -17.25
C GLY A 17 -13.02 7.55 -16.64
N VAL A 18 -13.00 6.52 -17.47
CA VAL A 18 -12.84 5.13 -17.02
C VAL A 18 -11.47 4.92 -16.38
N TRP A 19 -10.41 5.48 -16.98
CA TRP A 19 -9.05 5.39 -16.43
C TRP A 19 -8.96 6.06 -15.06
N PHE A 20 -9.48 7.27 -14.90
CA PHE A 20 -9.50 7.98 -13.61
C PHE A 20 -10.34 7.22 -12.57
N GLY A 21 -11.52 6.72 -12.96
CA GLY A 21 -12.36 5.93 -12.08
C GLY A 21 -11.68 4.65 -11.61
N TYR A 22 -11.04 3.95 -12.53
CA TYR A 22 -10.30 2.73 -12.20
C TYR A 22 -9.16 3.01 -11.21
N ASN A 23 -8.35 4.05 -11.47
CA ASN A 23 -7.24 4.42 -10.57
C ASN A 23 -7.74 4.90 -9.22
N TYR A 24 -8.87 5.60 -9.18
CA TYR A 24 -9.44 6.09 -7.94
C TYR A 24 -9.92 4.96 -7.02
N TYR A 25 -10.58 3.92 -7.60
CA TYR A 25 -11.14 2.82 -6.81
C TYR A 25 -10.17 1.65 -6.62
N PHE A 26 -9.35 1.35 -7.58
CA PHE A 26 -8.48 0.16 -7.60
C PHE A 26 -6.99 0.48 -7.62
N GLY A 27 -6.64 1.72 -7.96
CA GLY A 27 -5.27 2.16 -7.98
C GLY A 27 -4.73 2.39 -6.58
N GLY A 28 -3.42 2.41 -6.47
CA GLY A 28 -2.74 2.72 -5.23
C GLY A 28 -1.44 3.46 -5.52
N LYS A 29 -1.00 4.21 -4.53
CA LYS A 29 0.28 4.90 -4.58
C LYS A 29 1.29 4.12 -3.75
N ASP A 30 2.52 4.06 -4.22
CA ASP A 30 3.58 3.35 -3.52
C ASP A 30 4.16 4.21 -2.39
N TYR A 31 4.19 3.61 -1.21
CA TYR A 31 4.85 4.16 -0.03
C TYR A 31 5.83 3.13 0.49
N TYR A 32 6.84 3.59 1.21
CA TYR A 32 7.90 2.73 1.73
C TYR A 32 8.00 2.91 3.23
N THR A 33 8.14 1.80 3.94
CA THR A 33 8.29 1.81 5.40
C THR A 33 9.37 0.84 5.82
N ARG A 34 9.84 1.02 7.05
CA ARG A 34 10.77 0.09 7.68
C ARG A 34 10.03 -0.61 8.81
N VAL A 35 10.10 -1.93 8.85
CA VAL A 35 9.36 -2.73 9.84
C VAL A 35 9.92 -2.47 11.23
N GLY A 36 9.04 -2.07 12.15
CA GLY A 36 9.34 -1.98 13.56
C GLY A 36 8.70 -3.13 14.32
N GLU A 37 8.69 -3.05 15.65
CA GLU A 37 8.00 -4.02 16.47
C GLU A 37 6.48 -3.84 16.33
N PRO A 38 5.69 -4.95 16.42
CA PRO A 38 4.24 -4.83 16.42
C PRO A 38 3.77 -4.03 17.63
N VAL A 39 2.71 -3.22 17.44
CA VAL A 39 2.14 -2.43 18.53
C VAL A 39 1.28 -3.30 19.45
N GLU A 40 0.75 -4.41 18.92
CA GLU A 40 -0.03 -5.36 19.68
C GLU A 40 0.14 -6.76 19.09
N VAL A 41 0.20 -7.77 19.95
CA VAL A 41 0.23 -9.17 19.56
C VAL A 41 -0.90 -9.86 20.29
N SER A 42 -1.82 -10.46 19.56
CA SER A 42 -2.95 -11.17 20.13
C SER A 42 -3.03 -12.60 19.60
N THR A 43 -3.64 -13.48 20.37
CA THR A 43 -3.86 -14.88 19.98
C THR A 43 -5.33 -15.20 20.02
N GLY A 44 -5.76 -16.07 19.11
CA GLY A 44 -7.14 -16.53 19.05
C GLY A 44 -7.20 -17.94 18.50
N LYS A 45 -8.43 -18.41 18.26
CA LYS A 45 -8.69 -19.71 17.66
C LYS A 45 -9.64 -19.57 16.50
N PHE A 46 -9.34 -20.27 15.41
CA PHE A 46 -10.28 -20.43 14.30
C PHE A 46 -11.46 -21.31 14.73
N SER A 47 -12.51 -21.31 13.92
CA SER A 47 -13.69 -22.15 14.17
C SER A 47 -13.38 -23.65 14.21
N ASN A 48 -12.30 -24.08 13.56
CA ASN A 48 -11.83 -25.47 13.57
C ASN A 48 -10.97 -25.83 14.80
N GLY A 49 -10.75 -24.87 15.72
CA GLY A 49 -9.96 -25.08 16.92
C GLY A 49 -8.47 -24.78 16.79
N GLU A 50 -7.98 -24.48 15.61
CA GLU A 50 -6.57 -24.11 15.41
C GLU A 50 -6.29 -22.74 16.00
N LYS A 51 -5.12 -22.61 16.62
CA LYS A 51 -4.68 -21.34 17.20
C LYS A 51 -4.02 -20.47 16.12
N TYR A 52 -4.22 -19.16 16.22
CA TYR A 52 -3.53 -18.20 15.38
C TYR A 52 -2.94 -17.07 16.23
N THR A 53 -1.91 -16.42 15.69
CA THR A 53 -1.33 -15.22 16.27
C THR A 53 -1.51 -14.07 15.29
N GLU A 54 -2.07 -12.96 15.78
CA GLU A 54 -2.26 -11.74 15.00
C GLU A 54 -1.25 -10.70 15.47
N TYR A 55 -0.54 -10.11 14.52
CA TYR A 55 0.40 -9.03 14.75
C TYR A 55 -0.16 -7.75 14.18
N ASP A 56 -0.34 -6.76 15.04
CA ASP A 56 -0.84 -5.44 14.64
C ASP A 56 0.34 -4.48 14.52
N TYR A 57 0.48 -3.88 13.34
CA TYR A 57 1.56 -2.94 13.05
C TYR A 57 1.01 -1.56 12.75
N GLU A 58 1.74 -0.55 13.17
CA GLU A 58 1.52 0.82 12.75
C GLU A 58 2.74 1.25 11.95
N HIS A 59 2.54 1.47 10.65
CA HIS A 59 3.62 1.82 9.73
C HIS A 59 3.60 3.31 9.45
N THR A 60 4.72 3.98 9.73
CA THR A 60 4.98 5.32 9.21
C THR A 60 5.69 5.14 7.88
N ALA A 61 5.05 5.52 6.79
CA ALA A 61 5.54 5.30 5.45
C ALA A 61 5.74 6.61 4.70
N PHE A 62 6.62 6.60 3.74
CA PHE A 62 6.98 7.77 2.94
C PHE A 62 6.95 7.42 1.46
N ASP A 63 6.45 8.33 0.63
CA ASP A 63 6.45 8.17 -0.81
C ASP A 63 7.79 8.58 -1.43
N GLU A 64 7.87 8.55 -2.76
CA GLU A 64 9.09 8.93 -3.49
C GLU A 64 9.49 10.40 -3.27
N LYS A 65 8.55 11.24 -2.86
CA LYS A 65 8.79 12.66 -2.55
C LYS A 65 9.13 12.89 -1.09
N GLY A 66 9.02 11.85 -0.26
CA GLY A 66 9.23 11.95 1.18
C GLY A 66 8.00 12.39 1.97
N GLU A 67 6.82 12.36 1.35
CA GLU A 67 5.57 12.68 2.04
C GLU A 67 5.16 11.53 2.95
N LYS A 68 4.75 11.87 4.18
CA LYS A 68 4.45 10.91 5.24
C LYS A 68 3.00 10.45 5.21
N THR A 69 2.80 9.17 5.50
CA THR A 69 1.48 8.61 5.85
C THR A 69 1.66 7.62 6.99
N VAL A 70 0.61 7.40 7.77
CA VAL A 70 0.59 6.41 8.84
C VAL A 70 -0.53 5.42 8.55
N GLN A 71 -0.19 4.13 8.49
CA GLN A 71 -1.14 3.07 8.17
C GLN A 71 -1.02 1.94 9.18
N LYS A 72 -2.15 1.34 9.51
CA LYS A 72 -2.21 0.17 10.40
C LYS A 72 -2.47 -1.07 9.58
N THR A 73 -1.78 -2.15 9.90
CA THR A 73 -2.00 -3.46 9.29
C THR A 73 -2.18 -4.51 10.38
N TYR A 74 -2.98 -5.51 10.06
CA TYR A 74 -3.28 -6.63 10.95
C TYR A 74 -2.88 -7.91 10.23
N GLU A 75 -1.86 -8.60 10.74
CA GLU A 75 -1.29 -9.77 10.07
C GLU A 75 -1.45 -11.03 10.91
N VAL A 76 -2.12 -12.03 10.36
CA VAL A 76 -2.19 -13.37 10.99
C VAL A 76 -1.06 -14.21 10.41
N ARG A 77 -0.04 -14.47 11.22
CA ARG A 77 1.18 -15.15 10.78
C ARG A 77 1.71 -16.07 11.87
N ALA A 78 2.50 -17.05 11.45
CA ALA A 78 3.23 -17.91 12.37
C ALA A 78 4.40 -17.18 13.06
N LYS A 79 4.98 -16.20 12.37
CA LYS A 79 6.12 -15.39 12.84
C LYS A 79 5.88 -13.91 12.54
N PRO A 80 6.42 -12.99 13.36
CA PRO A 80 6.32 -11.57 13.04
C PRO A 80 7.10 -11.23 11.77
N LEU A 81 6.83 -10.05 11.23
CA LEU A 81 7.59 -9.53 10.10
C LEU A 81 9.04 -9.27 10.55
N ARG A 82 9.98 -9.45 9.63
CA ARG A 82 11.41 -9.23 9.92
C ARG A 82 11.65 -7.77 10.28
N ILE A 83 12.12 -7.52 11.49
CA ILE A 83 12.43 -6.17 11.98
C ILE A 83 13.51 -5.54 11.11
N ASN A 84 13.34 -4.25 10.81
CA ASN A 84 14.22 -3.44 9.96
C ASN A 84 14.17 -3.79 8.47
N ALA A 85 13.31 -4.70 8.04
CA ALA A 85 13.05 -4.91 6.63
C ALA A 85 12.34 -3.71 6.03
N TYR A 86 12.61 -3.41 4.77
CA TYR A 86 11.91 -2.36 4.03
C TYR A 86 10.73 -2.96 3.30
N LEU A 87 9.58 -2.34 3.45
CA LEU A 87 8.33 -2.77 2.78
C LEU A 87 7.87 -1.69 1.82
N LYS A 88 7.43 -2.13 0.65
CA LYS A 88 6.73 -1.29 -0.30
C LYS A 88 5.24 -1.52 -0.11
N LEU A 89 4.53 -0.47 0.27
CA LEU A 89 3.10 -0.52 0.53
C LEU A 89 2.35 0.14 -0.62
N LYS A 90 1.36 -0.57 -1.16
CA LYS A 90 0.45 0.02 -2.14
C LYS A 90 -0.78 0.51 -1.39
N ILE A 91 -0.97 1.82 -1.35
CA ILE A 91 -2.00 2.46 -0.54
C ILE A 91 -3.01 3.15 -1.43
N ASN A 92 -4.29 2.79 -1.24
CA ASN A 92 -5.42 3.44 -1.89
C ASN A 92 -5.99 4.50 -0.96
N PRO A 93 -6.33 5.71 -1.46
CA PRO A 93 -6.86 6.79 -0.60
C PRO A 93 -8.12 6.42 0.16
N ARG A 94 -8.91 5.48 -0.34
CA ARG A 94 -10.17 5.06 0.29
C ARG A 94 -10.06 3.75 1.07
N LYS A 95 -9.29 2.78 0.55
CA LYS A 95 -9.23 1.43 1.11
C LYS A 95 -8.06 1.21 2.06
N GLY A 96 -7.09 2.12 2.07
CA GLY A 96 -5.87 1.95 2.85
C GLY A 96 -4.86 1.04 2.15
N VAL A 97 -4.18 0.21 2.90
CA VAL A 97 -3.15 -0.68 2.34
C VAL A 97 -3.80 -1.80 1.54
N LEU A 98 -3.55 -1.83 0.23
CA LEU A 98 -4.04 -2.88 -0.67
C LEU A 98 -3.13 -4.10 -0.67
N SER A 99 -1.81 -3.87 -0.63
CA SER A 99 -0.80 -4.93 -0.66
C SER A 99 0.51 -4.40 -0.13
N TRP A 100 1.40 -5.31 0.23
CA TRP A 100 2.75 -4.96 0.64
C TRP A 100 3.71 -6.06 0.17
N GLU A 101 4.97 -5.69 -0.01
CA GLU A 101 6.04 -6.62 -0.35
C GLU A 101 7.35 -6.16 0.27
N GLU A 102 8.22 -7.10 0.62
CA GLU A 102 9.54 -6.78 1.11
C GLU A 102 10.42 -6.40 -0.08
N VAL A 103 11.15 -5.29 0.05
CA VAL A 103 12.07 -4.81 -0.97
C VAL A 103 13.46 -4.58 -0.37
N PRO A 104 14.53 -4.71 -1.16
CA PRO A 104 15.87 -4.36 -0.68
C PRO A 104 16.00 -2.84 -0.53
N GLU A 105 16.91 -2.43 0.34
CA GLU A 105 17.18 -1.01 0.60
C GLU A 105 17.44 -0.21 -0.68
N LYS A 106 18.14 -0.80 -1.64
CA LYS A 106 18.47 -0.16 -2.93
C LYS A 106 17.24 0.23 -3.76
N ASP A 107 16.10 -0.43 -3.53
CA ASP A 107 14.86 -0.17 -4.25
C ASP A 107 13.99 0.90 -3.57
N VAL A 108 14.40 1.36 -2.39
CA VAL A 108 13.69 2.42 -1.67
C VAL A 108 14.12 3.78 -2.23
N PRO A 109 13.17 4.65 -2.64
CA PRO A 109 13.52 5.98 -3.12
C PRO A 109 14.34 6.76 -2.09
N LYS A 110 15.30 7.54 -2.57
CA LYS A 110 16.26 8.25 -1.72
C LYS A 110 15.58 9.11 -0.65
N LYS A 111 14.55 9.86 -1.02
CA LYS A 111 13.84 10.75 -0.09
C LYS A 111 13.11 9.96 1.00
N ALA A 112 12.50 8.84 0.64
CA ALA A 112 11.86 7.96 1.59
C ALA A 112 12.90 7.31 2.51
N LEU A 113 14.01 6.85 1.96
CA LEU A 113 15.09 6.21 2.71
C LEU A 113 15.69 7.16 3.76
N GLU A 114 15.90 8.42 3.41
CA GLU A 114 16.40 9.45 4.33
C GLU A 114 15.47 9.63 5.54
N LYS A 115 14.16 9.52 5.33
CA LYS A 115 13.18 9.64 6.40
C LYS A 115 13.06 8.38 7.26
N LEU A 116 13.38 7.22 6.70
CA LEU A 116 13.28 5.92 7.38
C LEU A 116 14.53 5.58 8.21
N ASN A 117 15.63 6.23 7.95
CA ASN A 117 16.89 6.00 8.66
C ASN A 117 17.15 7.01 9.78
#